data_d15a0173f96d18f13cf5ca81f6132d8d
#
_entry.id   d15a0173f96d18f13cf5ca81f6132d8d
#
_cell.length_a   1.000
_cell.length_b   1.000
_cell.length_c   1.000
_cell.angle_alpha   90.00
_cell.angle_beta   90.00
_cell.angle_gamma   90.00
#
_symmetry.space_group_name_H-M   'P 1'
#
loop_
_entity.id
_entity.type
_entity.pdbx_description
1 polymer ?
#
loop_
_entity_poly.entity_id
_entity_poly.type
_entity_poly.pdbx_seq_one_letter_code
_entity_poly.pdbx_strand_id
1 'polypeptide(L)'
;MPCEAVKQVLNKSVPLECVLSSDRRIASLTPCAGRCSTVFGDAVCRGCRRFNHEVIHWNTYSAEQHRAVWQRLDAQLDQILVPLLPHADLVKVQAFVLSKRVRLRDDASKGRKLYHALKLCEKNRHFTDDSGLGIHYKQVRPLWDEFERRILALATASYDLAFLRADGISQHLIHIQEED
;
A
#
# COMPACT_ATOMS: atom_id res chain seq x y z
N MET A 1 -19.87 -8.12 19.65
CA MET A 1 -20.80 -7.21 18.95
C MET A 1 -20.04 -6.64 17.76
N PRO A 2 -20.43 -6.88 16.51
CA PRO A 2 -19.68 -6.38 15.34
C PRO A 2 -19.93 -4.88 15.14
N CYS A 3 -18.90 -4.17 14.72
CA CYS A 3 -18.93 -2.72 14.36
C CYS A 3 -19.84 -2.36 13.17
N GLU A 4 -20.81 -3.18 12.81
CA GLU A 4 -21.68 -2.96 11.65
C GLU A 4 -22.81 -1.94 11.87
N ALA A 5 -23.04 -1.51 13.10
CA ALA A 5 -24.14 -0.57 13.44
C ALA A 5 -23.82 0.92 13.18
N VAL A 6 -22.64 1.26 12.66
CA VAL A 6 -22.20 2.67 12.49
C VAL A 6 -22.49 3.25 11.10
N LYS A 7 -23.27 2.56 10.25
CA LYS A 7 -23.59 3.07 8.89
C LYS A 7 -24.76 4.03 8.81
N GLN A 8 -25.42 4.34 9.90
CA GLN A 8 -26.51 5.32 9.91
C GLN A 8 -26.38 6.17 11.18
N VAL A 9 -25.65 7.22 11.14
CA VAL A 9 -25.94 8.52 11.77
C VAL A 9 -24.72 9.44 11.54
N LEU A 10 -24.87 10.40 10.68
CA LEU A 10 -24.04 11.61 10.66
C LEU A 10 -24.12 12.25 12.06
N ASN A 11 -22.96 12.45 12.69
CA ASN A 11 -22.80 13.22 13.93
C ASN A 11 -22.83 12.43 15.26
N LYS A 12 -21.99 11.37 15.40
CA LYS A 12 -21.57 10.91 16.74
C LYS A 12 -20.07 10.57 16.69
N SER A 13 -19.33 11.14 17.62
CA SER A 13 -17.90 10.84 17.88
C SER A 13 -17.68 9.32 17.91
N VAL A 14 -16.77 8.83 17.06
CA VAL A 14 -16.36 7.42 17.04
C VAL A 14 -15.87 7.05 18.44
N PRO A 15 -16.35 5.97 19.09
CA PRO A 15 -15.88 5.57 20.40
C PRO A 15 -14.36 5.35 20.39
N LEU A 16 -13.68 5.88 21.40
CA LEU A 16 -12.22 5.79 21.55
C LEU A 16 -11.71 4.34 21.46
N GLU A 17 -12.47 3.38 21.94
CA GLU A 17 -12.17 1.94 21.85
C GLU A 17 -12.15 1.41 20.41
N CYS A 18 -12.99 1.92 19.50
CA CYS A 18 -13.00 1.52 18.10
C CYS A 18 -11.75 2.07 17.37
N VAL A 19 -11.33 3.28 17.69
CA VAL A 19 -10.09 3.89 17.16
C VAL A 19 -8.87 3.12 17.65
N LEU A 20 -8.79 2.82 18.95
CA LEU A 20 -7.68 2.06 19.55
C LEU A 20 -7.59 0.62 19.03
N SER A 21 -8.72 -0.02 18.72
CA SER A 21 -8.73 -1.37 18.14
C SER A 21 -8.28 -1.39 16.69
N SER A 22 -8.60 -0.33 15.94
CA SER A 22 -8.14 -0.11 14.57
C SER A 22 -6.62 0.11 14.53
N ASP A 23 -6.10 0.95 15.41
CA ASP A 23 -4.66 1.25 15.50
C ASP A 23 -3.82 0.02 15.85
N ARG A 24 -4.28 -0.82 16.79
CA ARG A 24 -3.62 -2.10 17.10
C ARG A 24 -3.60 -3.06 15.93
N ARG A 25 -4.67 -3.14 15.11
CA ARG A 25 -4.71 -3.96 13.90
C ARG A 25 -3.78 -3.45 12.82
N ILE A 26 -3.66 -2.15 12.65
CA ILE A 26 -2.71 -1.54 11.69
C ILE A 26 -1.27 -1.85 12.11
N ALA A 27 -0.94 -1.71 13.38
CA ALA A 27 0.39 -2.00 13.90
C ALA A 27 0.80 -3.49 13.76
N SER A 28 -0.17 -4.41 13.78
CA SER A 28 0.10 -5.86 13.65
C SER A 28 0.27 -6.33 12.20
N LEU A 29 -0.11 -5.52 11.21
CA LEU A 29 0.02 -5.85 9.80
C LEU A 29 1.32 -5.25 9.23
N THR A 30 2.07 -6.06 8.50
CA THR A 30 3.26 -5.60 7.80
C THR A 30 3.02 -5.60 6.27
N PRO A 31 3.50 -4.58 5.53
CA PRO A 31 3.49 -4.59 4.07
C PRO A 31 4.44 -5.63 3.45
N CYS A 32 5.25 -6.30 4.27
CA CYS A 32 6.29 -7.21 3.79
C CYS A 32 5.74 -8.31 2.87
N ALA A 33 6.36 -8.44 1.69
CA ALA A 33 6.02 -9.47 0.70
C ALA A 33 6.85 -10.76 0.85
N GLY A 34 7.68 -10.85 1.91
CA GLY A 34 8.56 -11.99 2.15
C GLY A 34 9.85 -11.99 1.31
N ARG A 35 10.06 -10.99 0.47
CA ARG A 35 11.29 -10.80 -0.34
C ARG A 35 11.82 -9.40 -0.08
N CYS A 36 12.81 -9.29 0.80
CA CYS A 36 13.38 -8.01 1.16
C CYS A 36 14.65 -7.75 0.33
N SER A 37 14.61 -6.77 -0.58
CA SER A 37 15.77 -6.42 -1.40
C SER A 37 16.66 -5.35 -0.77
N THR A 38 16.21 -4.70 0.30
CA THR A 38 17.03 -3.70 1.02
C THR A 38 18.26 -4.33 1.70
N VAL A 39 18.23 -5.63 1.96
CA VAL A 39 19.40 -6.37 2.45
C VAL A 39 20.54 -6.43 1.43
N PHE A 40 20.25 -6.14 0.16
CA PHE A 40 21.23 -6.05 -0.93
C PHE A 40 21.57 -4.59 -1.30
N GLY A 41 21.18 -3.63 -0.45
CA GLY A 41 21.50 -2.22 -0.64
C GLY A 41 20.44 -1.39 -1.40
N ASP A 42 19.31 -1.96 -1.81
CA ASP A 42 18.26 -1.19 -2.46
C ASP A 42 17.65 -0.16 -1.50
N ALA A 43 17.60 1.10 -1.91
CA ALA A 43 16.99 2.18 -1.14
C ALA A 43 15.47 2.00 -1.00
N VAL A 44 14.83 1.37 -2.00
CA VAL A 44 13.42 1.00 -2.03
C VAL A 44 13.27 -0.50 -2.20
N CYS A 45 12.58 -1.16 -1.28
CA CYS A 45 12.36 -2.59 -1.34
C CYS A 45 11.53 -2.99 -2.58
N ARG A 46 12.07 -3.84 -3.46
CA ARG A 46 11.38 -4.33 -4.67
C ARG A 46 10.14 -5.17 -4.36
N GLY A 47 10.06 -5.77 -3.16
CA GLY A 47 8.91 -6.57 -2.76
C GLY A 47 7.72 -5.76 -2.28
N CYS A 48 7.93 -4.84 -1.34
CA CYS A 48 6.86 -4.11 -0.66
C CYS A 48 6.84 -2.60 -0.91
N ARG A 49 7.84 -2.06 -1.61
CA ARG A 49 7.99 -0.62 -1.95
C ARG A 49 8.20 0.29 -0.72
N ARG A 50 8.49 -0.28 0.46
CA ARG A 50 8.97 0.50 1.61
C ARG A 50 10.37 1.01 1.33
N PHE A 51 10.66 2.17 1.89
CA PHE A 51 12.01 2.70 1.93
C PHE A 51 12.87 1.86 2.89
N ASN A 52 14.18 1.83 2.71
CA ASN A 52 15.07 1.03 3.54
C ASN A 52 14.96 1.37 5.03
N HIS A 53 14.92 2.65 5.41
CA HIS A 53 14.73 3.08 6.79
C HIS A 53 13.37 2.64 7.37
N GLU A 54 12.30 2.63 6.56
CA GLU A 54 10.97 2.13 6.98
C GLU A 54 10.99 0.62 7.22
N VAL A 55 11.85 -0.12 6.50
CA VAL A 55 12.02 -1.56 6.74
C VAL A 55 12.77 -1.80 8.05
N ILE A 56 13.87 -1.06 8.26
CA ILE A 56 14.74 -1.20 9.44
C ILE A 56 13.98 -0.83 10.72
N HIS A 57 13.27 0.30 10.71
CA HIS A 57 12.60 0.84 11.90
C HIS A 57 11.14 0.42 12.04
N TRP A 58 10.63 -0.50 11.21
CA TRP A 58 9.23 -0.88 11.21
C TRP A 58 8.68 -1.21 12.60
N ASN A 59 9.39 -2.01 13.36
CA ASN A 59 8.93 -2.48 14.67
C ASN A 59 8.98 -1.40 15.78
N THR A 60 9.67 -0.29 15.53
CA THR A 60 9.76 0.86 16.47
C THR A 60 8.83 2.01 16.10
N TYR A 61 8.15 1.91 14.94
CA TYR A 61 7.23 2.94 14.48
C TYR A 61 5.97 3.01 15.34
N SER A 62 5.48 4.23 15.56
CA SER A 62 4.16 4.48 16.13
C SER A 62 3.05 4.05 15.18
N ALA A 63 1.82 3.92 15.70
CA ALA A 63 0.65 3.62 14.87
C ALA A 63 0.42 4.68 13.77
N GLU A 64 0.75 5.94 14.06
CA GLU A 64 0.65 7.03 13.09
C GLU A 64 1.69 6.89 11.96
N GLN A 65 2.94 6.57 12.30
CA GLN A 65 3.99 6.30 11.31
C GLN A 65 3.65 5.09 10.44
N HIS A 66 3.14 4.01 11.02
CA HIS A 66 2.64 2.88 10.25
C HIS A 66 1.53 3.29 9.28
N ARG A 67 0.58 4.12 9.76
CA ARG A 67 -0.53 4.62 8.93
C ARG A 67 -0.02 5.46 7.77
N ALA A 68 0.92 6.36 7.99
CA ALA A 68 1.52 7.21 6.96
C ALA A 68 2.21 6.36 5.87
N VAL A 69 2.98 5.34 6.25
CA VAL A 69 3.60 4.40 5.30
C VAL A 69 2.54 3.65 4.49
N TRP A 70 1.49 3.12 5.14
CA TRP A 70 0.41 2.42 4.45
C TRP A 70 -0.34 3.33 3.48
N GLN A 71 -0.64 4.57 3.86
CA GLN A 71 -1.30 5.55 3.00
C GLN A 71 -0.47 5.85 1.76
N ARG A 72 0.84 6.06 1.91
CA ARG A 72 1.75 6.26 0.77
C ARG A 72 1.75 5.04 -0.17
N LEU A 73 1.92 3.84 0.37
CA LEU A 73 1.92 2.60 -0.42
C LEU A 73 0.59 2.37 -1.15
N ASP A 74 -0.53 2.66 -0.52
CA ASP A 74 -1.85 2.51 -1.11
C ASP A 74 -2.11 3.57 -2.19
N ALA A 75 -1.71 4.83 -1.96
CA ALA A 75 -1.80 5.89 -2.95
C ALA A 75 -0.99 5.57 -4.23
N GLN A 76 0.21 5.01 -4.08
CA GLN A 76 1.02 4.56 -5.21
C GLN A 76 0.34 3.43 -6.00
N LEU A 77 -0.28 2.47 -5.30
CA LEU A 77 -1.04 1.41 -5.96
C LEU A 77 -2.28 1.95 -6.70
N ASP A 78 -3.00 2.89 -6.09
CA ASP A 78 -4.15 3.54 -6.72
C ASP A 78 -3.74 4.28 -8.00
N GLN A 79 -2.66 5.04 -7.93
CA GLN A 79 -2.14 5.82 -9.06
C GLN A 79 -1.77 4.95 -10.26
N ILE A 80 -1.30 3.72 -10.03
CA ILE A 80 -0.87 2.82 -11.10
C ILE A 80 -1.97 1.85 -11.54
N LEU A 81 -2.64 1.17 -10.60
CA LEU A 81 -3.53 0.06 -10.93
C LEU A 81 -4.94 0.51 -11.34
N VAL A 82 -5.45 1.61 -10.78
CA VAL A 82 -6.79 2.07 -11.15
C VAL A 82 -6.85 2.43 -12.65
N PRO A 83 -5.91 3.21 -13.23
CA PRO A 83 -5.92 3.47 -14.66
C PRO A 83 -5.48 2.27 -15.52
N LEU A 84 -4.70 1.32 -15.00
CA LEU A 84 -4.32 0.10 -15.75
C LEU A 84 -5.47 -0.91 -15.87
N LEU A 85 -6.44 -0.86 -14.95
CA LEU A 85 -7.57 -1.79 -14.88
C LEU A 85 -8.91 -1.04 -14.84
N PRO A 86 -9.23 -0.25 -15.89
CA PRO A 86 -10.39 0.64 -15.90
C PRO A 86 -11.73 -0.11 -15.90
N HIS A 87 -11.74 -1.37 -16.32
CA HIS A 87 -12.93 -2.22 -16.41
C HIS A 87 -13.11 -3.16 -15.22
N ALA A 88 -12.28 -3.01 -14.17
CA ALA A 88 -12.37 -3.87 -12.99
C ALA A 88 -13.65 -3.59 -12.17
N ASP A 89 -14.36 -4.66 -11.84
CA ASP A 89 -15.48 -4.65 -10.90
C ASP A 89 -14.96 -4.79 -9.47
N LEU A 90 -14.87 -3.68 -8.75
CA LEU A 90 -14.29 -3.65 -7.41
C LEU A 90 -15.05 -4.48 -6.38
N VAL A 91 -16.35 -4.72 -6.58
CA VAL A 91 -17.15 -5.57 -5.69
C VAL A 91 -16.73 -7.03 -5.89
N LYS A 92 -16.66 -7.48 -7.14
CA LYS A 92 -16.18 -8.83 -7.48
C LYS A 92 -14.72 -9.02 -7.07
N VAL A 93 -13.86 -8.05 -7.33
CA VAL A 93 -12.44 -8.07 -6.92
C VAL A 93 -12.32 -8.26 -5.41
N GLN A 94 -13.07 -7.51 -4.61
CA GLN A 94 -13.03 -7.66 -3.16
C GLN A 94 -13.53 -9.03 -2.70
N ALA A 95 -14.65 -9.50 -3.23
CA ALA A 95 -15.20 -10.82 -2.92
C ALA A 95 -14.20 -11.94 -3.29
N PHE A 96 -13.58 -11.83 -4.48
CA PHE A 96 -12.56 -12.77 -4.94
C PHE A 96 -11.35 -12.81 -4.00
N VAL A 97 -10.78 -11.66 -3.65
CA VAL A 97 -9.61 -11.58 -2.77
C VAL A 97 -9.90 -12.19 -1.40
N LEU A 98 -11.07 -11.92 -0.84
CA LEU A 98 -11.51 -12.47 0.44
C LEU A 98 -11.75 -13.99 0.36
N SER A 99 -12.31 -14.50 -0.75
CA SER A 99 -12.49 -15.95 -0.97
C SER A 99 -11.17 -16.72 -0.99
N LYS A 100 -10.07 -16.05 -1.39
CA LYS A 100 -8.72 -16.60 -1.36
C LYS A 100 -8.00 -16.42 -0.01
N ARG A 101 -8.74 -16.03 1.04
CA ARG A 101 -8.24 -15.81 2.42
C ARG A 101 -7.11 -14.79 2.52
N VAL A 102 -7.06 -13.82 1.61
CA VAL A 102 -6.13 -12.69 1.71
C VAL A 102 -6.64 -11.73 2.78
N ARG A 103 -5.81 -11.43 3.75
CA ARG A 103 -6.12 -10.43 4.79
C ARG A 103 -5.98 -9.04 4.19
N LEU A 104 -7.08 -8.33 4.10
CA LEU A 104 -7.11 -6.91 3.75
C LEU A 104 -7.31 -6.10 5.02
N ARG A 105 -6.74 -4.90 5.06
CA ARG A 105 -7.11 -3.89 6.06
C ARG A 105 -8.51 -3.38 5.74
N ASP A 106 -9.24 -2.94 6.76
CA ASP A 106 -10.60 -2.40 6.61
C ASP A 106 -10.62 -1.15 5.71
N ASP A 107 -9.54 -0.36 5.75
CA ASP A 107 -9.32 0.86 4.97
C ASP A 107 -8.51 0.64 3.67
N ALA A 108 -8.34 -0.61 3.25
CA ALA A 108 -7.56 -0.92 2.04
C ALA A 108 -8.11 -0.21 0.80
N SER A 109 -7.21 0.46 0.08
CA SER A 109 -7.54 1.24 -1.11
C SER A 109 -8.03 0.37 -2.28
N LYS A 110 -8.57 1.01 -3.33
CA LYS A 110 -8.96 0.34 -4.57
C LYS A 110 -7.76 -0.38 -5.20
N GLY A 111 -6.63 0.31 -5.34
CA GLY A 111 -5.40 -0.25 -5.90
C GLY A 111 -4.86 -1.40 -5.07
N ARG A 112 -5.00 -1.37 -3.74
CA ARG A 112 -4.61 -2.49 -2.87
C ARG A 112 -5.43 -3.75 -3.16
N LYS A 113 -6.72 -3.62 -3.38
CA LYS A 113 -7.59 -4.75 -3.75
C LYS A 113 -7.23 -5.29 -5.13
N LEU A 114 -7.05 -4.39 -6.12
CA LEU A 114 -6.60 -4.74 -7.47
C LEU A 114 -5.23 -5.44 -7.47
N TYR A 115 -4.28 -4.95 -6.66
CA TYR A 115 -2.96 -5.56 -6.51
C TYR A 115 -3.05 -7.02 -6.04
N HIS A 116 -3.84 -7.28 -5.01
CA HIS A 116 -3.98 -8.64 -4.50
C HIS A 116 -4.66 -9.57 -5.52
N ALA A 117 -5.68 -9.09 -6.23
CA ALA A 117 -6.33 -9.86 -7.28
C ALA A 117 -5.37 -10.16 -8.45
N LEU A 118 -4.67 -9.15 -8.95
CA LEU A 118 -3.70 -9.31 -10.04
C LEU A 118 -2.56 -10.26 -9.65
N LYS A 119 -2.04 -10.15 -8.43
CA LYS A 119 -1.01 -11.05 -7.88
C LYS A 119 -1.48 -12.51 -7.78
N LEU A 120 -2.74 -12.73 -7.44
CA LEU A 120 -3.33 -14.07 -7.41
C LEU A 120 -3.47 -14.64 -8.82
N CYS A 121 -3.90 -13.83 -9.79
CA CYS A 121 -4.01 -14.22 -11.20
C CYS A 121 -2.64 -14.46 -11.84
N GLU A 122 -1.61 -13.70 -11.46
CA GLU A 122 -0.23 -13.92 -11.92
C GLU A 122 0.30 -15.30 -11.47
N LYS A 123 0.00 -15.69 -10.22
CA LYS A 123 0.38 -17.01 -9.69
C LYS A 123 -0.43 -18.15 -10.29
N ASN A 124 -1.70 -17.93 -10.58
CA ASN A 124 -2.60 -18.91 -11.16
C ASN A 124 -3.58 -18.26 -12.14
N ARG A 125 -3.31 -18.43 -13.44
CA ARG A 125 -4.08 -17.81 -14.54
C ARG A 125 -5.54 -18.24 -14.60
N HIS A 126 -5.90 -19.41 -14.04
CA HIS A 126 -7.29 -19.86 -13.95
C HIS A 126 -8.17 -18.99 -13.05
N PHE A 127 -7.57 -18.14 -12.22
CA PHE A 127 -8.30 -17.22 -11.36
C PHE A 127 -8.79 -15.96 -12.10
N THR A 128 -8.38 -15.75 -13.36
CA THR A 128 -8.64 -14.49 -14.07
C THR A 128 -10.13 -14.27 -14.31
N ASP A 129 -10.87 -15.31 -14.71
CA ASP A 129 -12.29 -15.21 -15.05
C ASP A 129 -13.16 -14.85 -13.83
N ASP A 130 -12.80 -15.35 -12.65
CA ASP A 130 -13.51 -15.10 -11.39
C ASP A 130 -13.03 -13.84 -10.65
N SER A 131 -11.91 -13.26 -11.08
CA SER A 131 -11.18 -12.23 -10.33
C SER A 131 -11.88 -10.87 -10.28
N GLY A 132 -12.80 -10.60 -11.22
CA GLY A 132 -13.40 -9.28 -11.39
C GLY A 132 -12.47 -8.22 -12.01
N LEU A 133 -11.27 -8.57 -12.46
CA LEU A 133 -10.32 -7.63 -13.05
C LEU A 133 -10.72 -7.11 -14.44
N GLY A 134 -11.65 -7.77 -15.14
CA GLY A 134 -12.08 -7.37 -16.47
C GLY A 134 -11.02 -7.55 -17.56
N ILE A 135 -10.08 -8.50 -17.37
CA ILE A 135 -9.00 -8.80 -18.30
C ILE A 135 -9.00 -10.28 -18.71
N HIS A 136 -8.41 -10.57 -19.85
CA HIS A 136 -8.20 -11.94 -20.31
C HIS A 136 -6.90 -12.51 -19.73
N TYR A 137 -6.84 -13.82 -19.47
CA TYR A 137 -5.67 -14.48 -18.85
C TYR A 137 -4.33 -14.20 -19.57
N LYS A 138 -4.34 -14.01 -20.91
CA LYS A 138 -3.14 -13.67 -21.69
C LYS A 138 -2.58 -12.28 -21.34
N GLN A 139 -3.41 -11.40 -20.81
CA GLN A 139 -3.02 -10.04 -20.43
C GLN A 139 -2.40 -9.96 -19.04
N VAL A 140 -2.58 -10.98 -18.20
CA VAL A 140 -2.11 -10.97 -16.81
C VAL A 140 -0.61 -10.73 -16.70
N ARG A 141 0.19 -11.48 -17.47
CA ARG A 141 1.65 -11.35 -17.38
C ARG A 141 2.17 -10.01 -17.91
N PRO A 142 1.77 -9.53 -19.09
CA PRO A 142 2.15 -8.19 -19.57
C PRO A 142 1.73 -7.07 -18.63
N LEU A 143 0.52 -7.16 -18.03
CA LEU A 143 0.03 -6.17 -17.05
C LEU A 143 0.83 -6.22 -15.75
N TRP A 144 1.19 -7.42 -15.28
CA TRP A 144 2.02 -7.58 -14.09
C TRP A 144 3.41 -6.96 -14.29
N ASP A 145 4.06 -7.23 -15.41
CA ASP A 145 5.39 -6.70 -15.72
C ASP A 145 5.36 -5.16 -15.85
N GLU A 146 4.32 -4.61 -16.47
CA GLU A 146 4.12 -3.17 -16.59
C GLU A 146 3.83 -2.52 -15.22
N PHE A 147 3.00 -3.16 -14.40
CA PHE A 147 2.75 -2.72 -13.04
C PHE A 147 4.04 -2.68 -12.21
N GLU A 148 4.81 -3.78 -12.21
CA GLU A 148 6.07 -3.88 -11.45
C GLU A 148 7.06 -2.79 -11.85
N ARG A 149 7.18 -2.52 -13.15
CA ARG A 149 8.05 -1.47 -13.69
C ARG A 149 7.61 -0.08 -13.23
N ARG A 150 6.32 0.24 -13.36
CA ARG A 150 5.77 1.56 -12.98
C ARG A 150 5.81 1.79 -11.49
N ILE A 151 5.41 0.82 -10.69
CA ILE A 151 5.35 0.98 -9.24
C ILE A 151 6.74 1.14 -8.63
N LEU A 152 7.75 0.45 -9.17
CA LEU A 152 9.13 0.61 -8.70
C LEU A 152 9.67 2.00 -9.06
N ALA A 153 9.45 2.46 -10.28
CA ALA A 153 9.88 3.79 -10.72
C ALA A 153 9.22 4.89 -9.86
N LEU A 154 7.90 4.80 -9.61
CA LEU A 154 7.19 5.75 -8.77
C LEU A 154 7.69 5.74 -7.32
N ALA A 155 7.94 4.57 -6.75
CA ALA A 155 8.43 4.45 -5.38
C ALA A 155 9.87 5.00 -5.24
N THR A 156 10.73 4.76 -6.25
CA THR A 156 12.10 5.33 -6.28
C THR A 156 12.05 6.85 -6.39
N ALA A 157 11.28 7.40 -7.33
CA ALA A 157 11.12 8.85 -7.45
C ALA A 157 10.55 9.49 -6.16
N SER A 158 9.64 8.80 -5.47
CA SER A 158 9.11 9.26 -4.18
C SER A 158 10.18 9.26 -3.08
N TYR A 159 11.07 8.28 -3.08
CA TYR A 159 12.22 8.21 -2.17
C TYR A 159 13.19 9.37 -2.42
N ASP A 160 13.59 9.57 -3.67
CA ASP A 160 14.52 10.63 -4.07
C ASP A 160 13.98 12.02 -3.70
N LEU A 161 12.69 12.25 -3.96
CA LEU A 161 12.04 13.51 -3.60
C LEU A 161 11.99 13.74 -2.09
N ALA A 162 11.71 12.69 -1.29
CA ALA A 162 11.70 12.79 0.17
C ALA A 162 13.10 13.09 0.71
N PHE A 163 14.14 12.47 0.15
CA PHE A 163 15.52 12.71 0.51
C PHE A 163 15.98 14.12 0.18
N LEU A 164 15.72 14.61 -1.04
CA LEU A 164 16.04 15.96 -1.46
C LEU A 164 15.37 17.04 -0.60
N ARG A 165 14.11 16.80 -0.18
CA ARG A 165 13.40 17.73 0.72
C ARG A 165 14.04 17.74 2.11
N ALA A 166 14.44 16.59 2.64
CA ALA A 166 15.09 16.52 3.94
C ALA A 166 16.44 17.22 3.95
N ASP A 167 17.24 17.05 2.88
CA ASP A 167 18.52 17.69 2.69
C ASP A 167 18.38 19.22 2.58
N GLY A 168 17.45 19.69 1.76
CA GLY A 168 17.17 21.12 1.63
C GLY A 168 16.71 21.79 2.94
N ILE A 169 15.90 21.11 3.75
CA ILE A 169 15.49 21.61 5.08
C ILE A 169 16.71 21.66 6.02
N SER A 170 17.55 20.64 6.01
CA SER A 170 18.76 20.60 6.85
C SER A 170 19.73 21.73 6.51
N GLN A 171 19.97 21.99 5.22
CA GLN A 171 20.82 23.10 4.77
C GLN A 171 20.27 24.45 5.18
N HIS A 172 18.96 24.66 5.09
CA HIS A 172 18.33 25.91 5.49
C HIS A 172 18.43 26.17 6.99
N LEU A 173 18.26 25.11 7.82
CA LEU A 173 18.41 25.22 9.28
C LEU A 173 19.84 25.54 9.71
N ILE A 174 20.84 24.98 9.03
CA ILE A 174 22.27 25.29 9.28
C ILE A 174 22.54 26.77 8.99
N HIS A 175 22.04 27.31 7.87
CA HIS A 175 22.25 28.70 7.47
C HIS A 175 21.66 29.72 8.46
N ILE A 176 20.49 29.42 9.02
CA ILE A 176 19.85 30.25 10.07
C ILE A 176 20.70 30.28 11.35
N GLN A 177 21.37 29.18 11.71
CA GLN A 177 22.22 29.11 12.91
C GLN A 177 23.55 29.81 12.77
N GLU A 178 24.00 30.09 11.54
CA GLU A 178 25.25 30.82 11.27
C GLU A 178 25.03 32.33 11.22
N GLU A 179 23.79 32.82 11.14
CA GLU A 179 23.43 34.22 11.10
C GLU A 179 23.11 34.85 12.50
N ASP A 180 23.00 34.04 13.56
CA ASP A 180 22.82 34.43 14.96
C ASP A 180 24.15 34.45 15.73
#